data_3a2eb34ba17274c5f3bcf7305593dbd1
#
_entry.id   3a2eb34ba17274c5f3bcf7305593dbd1
#
_cell.length_a   1.000
_cell.length_b   1.000
_cell.length_c   1.000
_cell.angle_alpha   90.00
_cell.angle_beta   90.00
_cell.angle_gamma   90.00
#
_symmetry.space_group_name_H-M   'P 1'
#
loop_
_entity.id
_entity.type
_entity.pdbx_description
1 polymer ?
#
loop_
_entity_poly.entity_id
_entity_poly.type
_entity_poly.pdbx_seq_one_letter_code
_entity_poly.pdbx_strand_id
1 'polypeptide(L)'
;MEIKLLQKESPVWVAGDPIHQQVSFHAEAVVPDTAEDVQEIVWTRGGLLLKGKEPGLHAASVTGEAWASVLYLTENGQLERIRLRKEFEIAFEAETSDPDALPHLAWYLSGLQGKLLNPRKLSVSFEVQATLRSFQRGSMLTETALPEGEWRGLHVLKEQTSALALTAVSEKQFTLREQLPFSADQIALSQIDAEELNFALQGTEQVGSRCIVKGELQLQLLGRDDSKHPAKAAFRVPFSQLLDITEDALDQSSIRIEPNSVYLDWTEGSGSERSLDLEVHALLQFSSFTRRDVITIRDAYSTAMPLSAEQCDLALLRSAEARTCVFSADASVPMPDDLQELLAAEAKTGPLERKEEIARIPLYLDILYRSSDGSLAAARRSAKLDVTDIPADAVILSQRMSSFSASQEGAEIRFSGAAEIRWERTETEKISTLSLLRLDEEQAWSRTESPSVYLVRRGGESLWNLAREYRSSEELIRSCNAEDAKLLLIPAET
;
A
#
# COMPACT_ATOMS: atom_id res chain seq x y z
N MET A 1 44.93 -13.21 -18.46
CA MET A 1 43.82 -14.17 -18.24
C MET A 1 42.59 -13.46 -17.71
N GLU A 2 41.39 -13.80 -18.22
CA GLU A 2 40.14 -13.23 -17.71
C GLU A 2 39.37 -14.29 -16.92
N ILE A 3 38.83 -13.89 -15.75
CA ILE A 3 38.03 -14.74 -14.86
C ILE A 3 36.66 -14.10 -14.71
N LYS A 4 35.64 -14.63 -15.38
CA LYS A 4 34.27 -14.21 -15.19
C LYS A 4 33.73 -14.85 -13.90
N LEU A 5 33.27 -14.01 -12.98
CA LEU A 5 32.72 -14.49 -11.70
C LEU A 5 31.37 -15.19 -11.94
N LEU A 6 31.13 -16.26 -11.20
CA LEU A 6 29.86 -16.98 -11.22
C LEU A 6 28.85 -16.19 -10.42
N GLN A 7 27.68 -16.02 -11.00
CA GLN A 7 26.53 -15.43 -10.35
C GLN A 7 25.48 -16.52 -10.14
N LYS A 8 25.19 -16.81 -8.89
CA LYS A 8 24.07 -17.69 -8.51
C LYS A 8 22.85 -16.83 -8.27
N GLU A 9 21.76 -17.18 -8.90
CA GLU A 9 20.50 -16.49 -8.79
C GLU A 9 19.42 -17.41 -8.24
N SER A 10 18.50 -16.86 -7.52
CA SER A 10 17.28 -17.53 -7.06
C SER A 10 16.06 -16.91 -7.71
N PRO A 11 15.06 -17.72 -8.10
CA PRO A 11 13.82 -17.19 -8.65
C PRO A 11 13.08 -16.37 -7.59
N VAL A 12 12.62 -15.20 -8.00
CA VAL A 12 11.82 -14.27 -7.17
C VAL A 12 10.77 -13.60 -8.05
N TRP A 13 9.88 -12.85 -7.43
CA TRP A 13 9.08 -11.87 -8.14
C TRP A 13 9.82 -10.53 -8.15
N VAL A 14 9.64 -9.79 -9.21
CA VAL A 14 10.15 -8.42 -9.36
C VAL A 14 8.97 -7.48 -9.45
N ALA A 15 8.95 -6.50 -8.57
CA ALA A 15 7.95 -5.45 -8.59
C ALA A 15 8.39 -4.33 -9.53
N GLY A 16 7.53 -3.93 -10.44
CA GLY A 16 7.69 -2.70 -11.19
C GLY A 16 7.48 -1.46 -10.32
N ASP A 17 7.84 -0.31 -10.84
CA ASP A 17 7.55 0.96 -10.17
C ASP A 17 6.03 1.18 -10.08
N PRO A 18 5.53 1.78 -8.99
CA PRO A 18 4.12 2.11 -8.87
C PRO A 18 3.74 3.21 -9.87
N ILE A 19 2.69 2.98 -10.64
CA ILE A 19 2.16 3.93 -11.60
C ILE A 19 0.92 4.57 -11.00
N HIS A 20 0.93 5.90 -10.87
CA HIS A 20 -0.15 6.67 -10.28
C HIS A 20 -0.99 7.32 -11.36
N GLN A 21 -2.30 7.21 -11.23
CA GLN A 21 -3.28 7.88 -12.08
C GLN A 21 -4.33 8.57 -11.22
N GLN A 22 -4.67 9.78 -11.62
CA GLN A 22 -5.81 10.51 -11.10
C GLN A 22 -6.80 10.70 -12.24
N VAL A 23 -8.01 10.21 -12.06
CA VAL A 23 -9.08 10.37 -13.03
C VAL A 23 -10.27 11.09 -12.40
N SER A 24 -10.89 11.97 -13.17
CA SER A 24 -12.09 12.70 -12.77
C SER A 24 -13.16 12.52 -13.84
N PHE A 25 -14.36 12.19 -13.42
CA PHE A 25 -15.50 12.01 -14.31
C PHE A 25 -16.80 12.40 -13.62
N HIS A 26 -17.86 12.54 -14.41
CA HIS A 26 -19.16 12.92 -13.91
C HIS A 26 -20.22 11.88 -14.30
N ALA A 27 -21.20 11.73 -13.44
CA ALA A 27 -22.42 11.01 -13.73
C ALA A 27 -23.63 11.89 -13.45
N GLU A 28 -24.63 11.82 -14.31
CA GLU A 28 -25.85 12.58 -14.16
C GLU A 28 -27.02 11.65 -13.80
N ALA A 29 -27.90 12.12 -12.97
CA ALA A 29 -29.14 11.44 -12.63
C ALA A 29 -30.32 12.39 -12.81
N VAL A 30 -31.40 11.84 -13.35
CA VAL A 30 -32.69 12.54 -13.49
C VAL A 30 -33.60 12.04 -12.38
N VAL A 31 -34.24 12.95 -11.69
CA VAL A 31 -35.23 12.64 -10.65
C VAL A 31 -36.44 12.01 -11.34
N PRO A 32 -36.90 10.82 -10.90
CA PRO A 32 -38.08 10.18 -11.51
C PRO A 32 -39.33 11.06 -11.47
N ASP A 33 -40.18 10.95 -12.45
CA ASP A 33 -41.42 11.76 -12.50
C ASP A 33 -42.38 11.53 -11.32
N THR A 34 -42.23 10.38 -10.67
CA THR A 34 -42.99 10.02 -9.46
C THR A 34 -42.42 10.63 -8.17
N ALA A 35 -41.21 11.19 -8.21
CA ALA A 35 -40.57 11.84 -7.07
C ALA A 35 -40.71 13.36 -7.18
N GLU A 36 -40.64 14.03 -6.03
CA GLU A 36 -40.71 15.49 -5.94
C GLU A 36 -39.41 16.16 -6.39
N ASP A 37 -39.51 17.43 -6.72
CA ASP A 37 -38.37 18.25 -7.14
C ASP A 37 -37.36 18.42 -6.00
N VAL A 38 -36.09 18.44 -6.37
CA VAL A 38 -34.97 18.61 -5.45
C VAL A 38 -34.84 20.08 -5.07
N GLN A 39 -34.92 20.37 -3.78
CA GLN A 39 -34.62 21.69 -3.24
C GLN A 39 -33.11 21.81 -2.94
N GLU A 40 -32.54 20.85 -2.20
CA GLU A 40 -31.18 20.91 -1.74
C GLU A 40 -30.56 19.52 -1.55
N ILE A 41 -29.25 19.38 -1.82
CA ILE A 41 -28.51 18.14 -1.56
C ILE A 41 -28.02 18.16 -0.13
N VAL A 42 -28.37 17.13 0.65
CA VAL A 42 -27.94 16.95 2.02
C VAL A 42 -26.53 16.37 2.05
N TRP A 43 -26.33 15.21 1.44
CA TRP A 43 -25.02 14.60 1.29
C TRP A 43 -24.92 13.69 0.07
N THR A 44 -23.69 13.36 -0.28
CA THR A 44 -23.39 12.38 -1.33
C THR A 44 -22.44 11.35 -0.78
N ARG A 45 -22.78 10.07 -0.83
CA ARG A 45 -21.94 8.93 -0.46
C ARG A 45 -21.70 8.07 -1.69
N GLY A 46 -20.57 7.37 -1.71
CA GLY A 46 -20.27 6.52 -2.85
C GLY A 46 -19.03 5.67 -2.61
N GLY A 47 -18.77 4.81 -3.57
CA GLY A 47 -17.66 3.88 -3.53
C GLY A 47 -17.25 3.41 -4.92
N LEU A 48 -16.23 2.57 -4.95
CA LEU A 48 -15.67 1.98 -6.16
C LEU A 48 -15.83 0.46 -6.08
N LEU A 49 -16.14 -0.15 -7.22
CA LEU A 49 -16.22 -1.60 -7.40
C LEU A 49 -15.31 -2.00 -8.56
N LEU A 50 -14.41 -2.95 -8.33
CA LEU A 50 -13.52 -3.47 -9.35
C LEU A 50 -14.26 -4.44 -10.26
N LYS A 51 -14.33 -4.15 -11.57
CA LYS A 51 -14.98 -5.04 -12.56
C LYS A 51 -13.96 -5.91 -13.29
N GLY A 52 -12.79 -5.37 -13.59
CA GLY A 52 -11.76 -6.13 -14.30
C GLY A 52 -10.39 -5.46 -14.24
N LYS A 53 -9.37 -6.27 -14.46
CA LYS A 53 -7.99 -5.85 -14.68
C LYS A 53 -7.46 -6.63 -15.87
N GLU A 54 -6.92 -5.94 -16.84
CA GLU A 54 -6.33 -6.53 -18.04
C GLU A 54 -4.85 -6.16 -18.08
N PRO A 55 -3.94 -7.12 -17.82
CA PRO A 55 -2.52 -6.89 -18.02
C PRO A 55 -2.22 -6.79 -19.52
N GLY A 56 -1.32 -5.91 -19.89
CA GLY A 56 -0.86 -5.77 -21.27
C GLY A 56 0.63 -5.46 -21.31
N LEU A 57 1.29 -5.76 -22.45
CA LEU A 57 2.74 -5.59 -22.59
C LEU A 57 3.21 -4.14 -22.45
N HIS A 58 2.42 -3.17 -22.89
CA HIS A 58 2.77 -1.75 -22.85
C HIS A 58 1.77 -0.91 -22.04
N ALA A 59 0.59 -1.45 -21.77
CA ALA A 59 -0.42 -0.77 -20.96
C ALA A 59 -1.27 -1.81 -20.24
N ALA A 60 -1.55 -1.57 -18.98
CA ALA A 60 -2.56 -2.31 -18.23
C ALA A 60 -3.82 -1.46 -18.14
N SER A 61 -4.99 -2.07 -18.21
CA SER A 61 -6.26 -1.39 -17.98
C SER A 61 -6.99 -1.93 -16.77
N VAL A 62 -7.69 -1.04 -16.09
CA VAL A 62 -8.56 -1.36 -14.95
C VAL A 62 -9.93 -0.82 -15.22
N THR A 63 -10.91 -1.71 -15.27
CA THR A 63 -12.32 -1.36 -15.41
C THR A 63 -12.98 -1.33 -14.04
N GLY A 64 -13.68 -0.26 -13.72
CA GLY A 64 -14.38 -0.06 -12.48
C GLY A 64 -15.80 0.44 -12.65
N GLU A 65 -16.59 0.33 -11.59
CA GLU A 65 -17.88 0.98 -11.44
C GLU A 65 -17.81 1.89 -10.23
N ALA A 66 -18.03 3.19 -10.44
CA ALA A 66 -18.28 4.13 -9.35
C ALA A 66 -19.79 4.21 -9.11
N TRP A 67 -20.16 4.14 -7.86
CA TRP A 67 -21.55 4.35 -7.46
C TRP A 67 -21.65 5.55 -6.51
N ALA A 68 -22.78 6.24 -6.55
CA ALA A 68 -23.12 7.26 -5.58
C ALA A 68 -24.57 7.20 -5.16
N SER A 69 -24.81 7.53 -3.91
CA SER A 69 -26.11 7.76 -3.31
C SER A 69 -26.17 9.22 -2.87
N VAL A 70 -27.12 9.96 -3.42
CA VAL A 70 -27.37 11.37 -3.10
C VAL A 70 -28.64 11.44 -2.27
N LEU A 71 -28.53 11.88 -1.02
CA LEU A 71 -29.65 12.24 -0.17
C LEU A 71 -29.97 13.72 -0.37
N TYR A 72 -31.22 14.03 -0.58
CA TYR A 72 -31.65 15.40 -0.86
C TYR A 72 -32.98 15.74 -0.16
N LEU A 73 -33.21 17.02 0.04
CA LEU A 73 -34.48 17.56 0.47
C LEU A 73 -35.34 17.91 -0.74
N THR A 74 -36.62 17.52 -0.67
CA THR A 74 -37.62 17.92 -1.65
C THR A 74 -38.19 19.28 -1.29
N GLU A 75 -38.96 19.92 -2.22
CA GLU A 75 -39.63 21.21 -1.97
C GLU A 75 -40.62 21.12 -0.78
N ASN A 76 -41.19 19.95 -0.51
CA ASN A 76 -42.04 19.72 0.66
C ASN A 76 -41.28 19.36 1.95
N GLY A 77 -39.95 19.49 1.95
CA GLY A 77 -39.10 19.24 3.10
C GLY A 77 -38.97 17.75 3.49
N GLN A 78 -39.21 16.84 2.55
CA GLN A 78 -39.00 15.42 2.76
C GLN A 78 -37.60 14.99 2.34
N LEU A 79 -37.04 14.01 3.04
CA LEU A 79 -35.78 13.40 2.67
C LEU A 79 -36.03 12.31 1.62
N GLU A 80 -35.38 12.44 0.48
CA GLU A 80 -35.41 11.45 -0.61
C GLU A 80 -34.00 11.10 -1.08
N ARG A 81 -33.88 9.98 -1.80
CA ARG A 81 -32.61 9.44 -2.26
C ARG A 81 -32.64 9.14 -3.75
N ILE A 82 -31.55 9.43 -4.42
CA ILE A 82 -31.27 8.94 -5.75
C ILE A 82 -29.94 8.20 -5.80
N ARG A 83 -29.91 7.03 -6.43
CA ARG A 83 -28.70 6.25 -6.67
C ARG A 83 -28.31 6.33 -8.14
N LEU A 84 -27.00 6.42 -8.37
CA LEU A 84 -26.44 6.37 -9.71
C LEU A 84 -25.19 5.48 -9.72
N ARG A 85 -24.89 4.95 -10.90
CA ARG A 85 -23.70 4.14 -11.16
C ARG A 85 -23.06 4.60 -12.46
N LYS A 86 -21.75 4.55 -12.53
CA LYS A 86 -20.97 4.92 -13.71
C LYS A 86 -19.81 3.98 -13.88
N GLU A 87 -19.79 3.28 -15.00
CA GLU A 87 -18.60 2.52 -15.41
C GLU A 87 -17.53 3.47 -15.91
N PHE A 88 -16.29 3.13 -15.61
CA PHE A 88 -15.09 3.88 -16.02
C PHE A 88 -13.92 2.94 -16.23
N GLU A 89 -12.96 3.40 -17.00
CA GLU A 89 -11.72 2.68 -17.28
C GLU A 89 -10.52 3.59 -17.00
N ILE A 90 -9.46 3.01 -16.42
CA ILE A 90 -8.18 3.67 -16.19
C ILE A 90 -7.12 2.88 -16.94
N ALA A 91 -6.41 3.56 -17.86
CA ALA A 91 -5.26 3.02 -18.54
C ALA A 91 -3.98 3.42 -17.79
N PHE A 92 -3.07 2.44 -17.60
CA PHE A 92 -1.76 2.65 -17.00
C PHE A 92 -0.71 2.29 -18.04
N GLU A 93 0.21 3.21 -18.30
CA GLU A 93 1.37 2.94 -19.15
C GLU A 93 2.33 2.04 -18.35
N ALA A 94 2.18 0.74 -18.50
CA ALA A 94 2.98 -0.27 -17.80
C ALA A 94 3.80 -1.05 -18.81
N GLU A 95 5.11 -0.94 -18.74
CA GLU A 95 6.01 -1.81 -19.49
C GLU A 95 6.22 -3.11 -18.71
N THR A 96 5.75 -4.21 -19.25
CA THR A 96 6.05 -5.54 -18.73
C THR A 96 6.47 -6.44 -19.88
N SER A 97 7.51 -7.23 -19.66
CA SER A 97 7.96 -8.24 -20.61
C SER A 97 7.31 -9.62 -20.38
N ASP A 98 6.55 -9.76 -19.31
CA ASP A 98 5.93 -11.01 -18.90
C ASP A 98 4.41 -10.93 -19.12
N PRO A 99 3.84 -11.76 -20.02
CA PRO A 99 2.40 -11.82 -20.23
C PRO A 99 1.64 -12.34 -18.99
N ASP A 100 2.32 -13.05 -18.09
CA ASP A 100 1.76 -13.56 -16.83
C ASP A 100 1.98 -12.60 -15.65
N ALA A 101 2.36 -11.36 -15.92
CA ALA A 101 2.50 -10.33 -14.88
C ALA A 101 1.18 -10.12 -14.14
N LEU A 102 1.25 -9.99 -12.81
CA LEU A 102 0.10 -9.75 -11.94
C LEU A 102 0.04 -8.27 -11.57
N PRO A 103 -0.92 -7.49 -12.09
CA PRO A 103 -1.12 -6.11 -11.67
C PRO A 103 -1.90 -6.04 -10.36
N HIS A 104 -1.31 -5.51 -9.29
CA HIS A 104 -2.02 -5.16 -8.07
C HIS A 104 -2.48 -3.72 -8.11
N LEU A 105 -3.74 -3.52 -7.79
CA LEU A 105 -4.41 -2.23 -7.77
C LEU A 105 -4.62 -1.77 -6.33
N ALA A 106 -4.41 -0.48 -6.09
CA ALA A 106 -4.95 0.24 -4.96
C ALA A 106 -5.64 1.50 -5.48
N TRP A 107 -6.85 1.76 -5.06
CA TRP A 107 -7.58 2.95 -5.43
C TRP A 107 -8.50 3.44 -4.33
N TYR A 108 -8.87 4.69 -4.39
CA TYR A 108 -9.84 5.29 -3.48
C TYR A 108 -10.47 6.54 -4.08
N LEU A 109 -11.65 6.90 -3.59
CA LEU A 109 -12.27 8.17 -3.89
C LEU A 109 -11.59 9.27 -3.09
N SER A 110 -10.86 10.16 -3.79
CA SER A 110 -10.26 11.36 -3.19
C SER A 110 -11.22 12.54 -3.19
N GLY A 111 -12.26 12.50 -4.04
CA GLY A 111 -13.29 13.52 -4.11
C GLY A 111 -14.63 12.93 -4.59
N LEU A 112 -15.71 13.32 -3.93
CA LEU A 112 -17.07 12.95 -4.31
C LEU A 112 -18.01 14.10 -3.98
N GLN A 113 -18.60 14.71 -5.01
CA GLN A 113 -19.47 15.86 -4.85
C GLN A 113 -20.71 15.79 -5.73
N GLY A 114 -21.87 15.86 -5.09
CA GLY A 114 -23.14 16.08 -5.76
C GLY A 114 -23.40 17.57 -5.99
N LYS A 115 -23.94 17.90 -7.16
CA LYS A 115 -24.35 19.25 -7.55
C LYS A 115 -25.74 19.21 -8.18
N LEU A 116 -26.61 20.10 -7.75
CA LEU A 116 -27.90 20.33 -8.37
C LEU A 116 -27.69 21.17 -9.64
N LEU A 117 -28.11 20.63 -10.80
CA LEU A 117 -28.09 21.35 -12.09
C LEU A 117 -29.41 22.09 -12.31
N ASN A 118 -30.51 21.44 -11.97
CA ASN A 118 -31.84 22.00 -11.90
C ASN A 118 -32.72 21.12 -10.99
N PRO A 119 -33.95 21.51 -10.60
CA PRO A 119 -34.76 20.74 -9.63
C PRO A 119 -35.01 19.26 -10.00
N ARG A 120 -34.82 18.89 -11.26
CA ARG A 120 -35.04 17.52 -11.78
C ARG A 120 -33.76 16.81 -12.20
N LYS A 121 -32.57 17.46 -12.06
CA LYS A 121 -31.33 16.90 -12.57
C LYS A 121 -30.16 17.15 -11.62
N LEU A 122 -29.49 16.08 -11.25
CA LEU A 122 -28.28 16.09 -10.42
C LEU A 122 -27.07 15.67 -11.24
N SER A 123 -25.91 16.20 -10.90
CA SER A 123 -24.61 15.74 -11.37
C SER A 123 -23.75 15.36 -10.19
N VAL A 124 -23.07 14.21 -10.28
CA VAL A 124 -22.09 13.80 -9.28
C VAL A 124 -20.72 13.72 -9.94
N SER A 125 -19.75 14.43 -9.39
CA SER A 125 -18.34 14.33 -9.77
C SER A 125 -17.62 13.36 -8.87
N PHE A 126 -16.81 12.51 -9.51
CA PHE A 126 -15.94 11.53 -8.87
C PHE A 126 -14.49 11.88 -9.17
N GLU A 127 -13.65 11.88 -8.15
CA GLU A 127 -12.20 11.98 -8.27
C GLU A 127 -11.60 10.70 -7.69
N VAL A 128 -10.92 9.93 -8.53
CA VAL A 128 -10.34 8.63 -8.17
C VAL A 128 -8.83 8.75 -8.23
N GLN A 129 -8.18 8.38 -7.13
CA GLN A 129 -6.75 8.11 -7.09
C GLN A 129 -6.55 6.61 -7.25
N ALA A 130 -5.72 6.24 -8.21
CA ALA A 130 -5.42 4.84 -8.49
C ALA A 130 -3.91 4.64 -8.62
N THR A 131 -3.41 3.56 -8.02
CA THR A 131 -2.02 3.14 -8.11
C THR A 131 -1.99 1.69 -8.57
N LEU A 132 -1.29 1.43 -9.66
CA LEU A 132 -1.06 0.10 -10.17
C LEU A 132 0.42 -0.25 -10.01
N ARG A 133 0.70 -1.47 -9.54
CA ARG A 133 2.04 -2.05 -9.52
C ARG A 133 2.00 -3.42 -10.17
N SER A 134 2.78 -3.61 -11.22
CA SER A 134 2.90 -4.91 -11.88
C SER A 134 3.99 -5.75 -11.23
N PHE A 135 3.73 -7.04 -11.09
CA PHE A 135 4.66 -8.04 -10.57
C PHE A 135 4.92 -9.08 -11.65
N GLN A 136 6.19 -9.35 -11.93
CA GLN A 136 6.61 -10.34 -12.93
C GLN A 136 7.63 -11.31 -12.36
N ARG A 137 7.79 -12.47 -13.00
CA ARG A 137 8.82 -13.42 -12.63
C ARG A 137 10.19 -12.87 -12.98
N GLY A 138 11.17 -13.11 -12.10
CA GLY A 138 12.55 -12.67 -12.29
C GLY A 138 13.50 -13.48 -11.41
N SER A 139 14.70 -12.97 -11.25
CA SER A 139 15.72 -13.56 -10.41
C SER A 139 16.39 -12.51 -9.51
N MET A 140 16.92 -12.96 -8.40
CA MET A 140 17.74 -12.18 -7.48
C MET A 140 19.09 -12.84 -7.32
N LEU A 141 20.16 -12.07 -7.46
CA LEU A 141 21.51 -12.54 -7.15
C LEU A 141 21.60 -12.92 -5.67
N THR A 142 22.04 -14.14 -5.39
CA THR A 142 22.25 -14.65 -4.02
C THR A 142 23.73 -14.82 -3.70
N GLU A 143 24.56 -15.17 -4.68
CA GLU A 143 26.00 -15.33 -4.45
C GLU A 143 26.81 -14.96 -5.69
N THR A 144 27.87 -14.20 -5.50
CA THR A 144 28.97 -14.06 -6.46
C THR A 144 30.14 -14.92 -5.99
N ALA A 145 30.67 -15.80 -6.86
CA ALA A 145 31.72 -16.74 -6.53
C ALA A 145 32.78 -16.83 -7.62
N LEU A 146 33.98 -17.25 -7.26
CA LEU A 146 34.97 -17.67 -8.23
C LEU A 146 34.50 -18.97 -8.94
N PRO A 147 34.77 -19.13 -10.24
CA PRO A 147 34.55 -20.40 -10.90
C PRO A 147 35.45 -21.50 -10.29
N GLU A 148 35.04 -22.76 -10.50
CA GLU A 148 35.84 -23.90 -10.04
C GLU A 148 37.23 -23.86 -10.68
N GLY A 149 38.28 -24.05 -9.86
CA GLY A 149 39.69 -24.02 -10.32
C GLY A 149 40.66 -23.71 -9.16
N GLU A 150 41.95 -23.96 -9.41
CA GLU A 150 43.02 -23.54 -8.49
C GLU A 150 43.50 -22.13 -8.86
N TRP A 151 43.09 -21.15 -8.10
CA TRP A 151 43.46 -19.74 -8.29
C TRP A 151 44.61 -19.37 -7.36
N ARG A 152 45.84 -19.83 -7.67
CA ARG A 152 47.00 -19.58 -6.83
C ARG A 152 47.27 -18.10 -6.68
N GLY A 153 47.40 -17.65 -5.42
CA GLY A 153 47.68 -16.26 -5.08
C GLY A 153 46.54 -15.29 -5.36
N LEU A 154 45.35 -15.76 -5.72
CA LEU A 154 44.17 -14.92 -5.89
C LEU A 154 43.35 -14.90 -4.59
N HIS A 155 43.16 -13.72 -4.03
CA HIS A 155 42.37 -13.51 -2.82
C HIS A 155 41.16 -12.65 -3.14
N VAL A 156 40.01 -12.99 -2.54
CA VAL A 156 38.74 -12.28 -2.72
C VAL A 156 38.17 -11.91 -1.37
N LEU A 157 37.69 -10.67 -1.25
CA LEU A 157 36.97 -10.19 -0.08
C LEU A 157 35.48 -10.38 -0.31
N LYS A 158 34.90 -11.35 0.39
CA LYS A 158 33.45 -11.59 0.38
C LYS A 158 32.77 -10.70 1.41
N GLU A 159 31.64 -10.16 1.04
CA GLU A 159 30.72 -9.42 1.91
C GLU A 159 29.36 -10.08 1.89
N GLN A 160 28.84 -10.40 3.09
CA GLN A 160 27.49 -10.91 3.25
C GLN A 160 26.58 -9.78 3.69
N THR A 161 25.48 -9.60 2.98
CA THR A 161 24.48 -8.57 3.27
C THR A 161 23.09 -9.18 3.22
N SER A 162 22.16 -8.67 3.99
CA SER A 162 20.77 -9.13 3.98
C SER A 162 19.93 -8.22 3.11
N ALA A 163 19.06 -8.81 2.29
CA ALA A 163 18.10 -8.11 1.44
C ALA A 163 16.72 -8.75 1.51
N LEU A 164 15.69 -8.01 1.16
CA LEU A 164 14.34 -8.54 0.99
C LEU A 164 14.16 -9.05 -0.43
N ALA A 165 13.70 -10.28 -0.55
CA ALA A 165 13.26 -10.90 -1.79
C ALA A 165 11.74 -10.96 -1.80
N LEU A 166 11.11 -10.55 -2.89
CA LEU A 166 9.68 -10.74 -3.11
C LEU A 166 9.43 -12.19 -3.53
N THR A 167 8.98 -13.01 -2.61
CA THR A 167 8.92 -14.46 -2.78
C THR A 167 7.55 -14.98 -3.17
N ALA A 168 6.49 -14.25 -2.79
CA ALA A 168 5.13 -14.64 -3.12
C ALA A 168 4.31 -13.44 -3.63
N VAL A 169 3.62 -13.64 -4.74
CA VAL A 169 2.58 -12.75 -5.28
C VAL A 169 1.41 -13.62 -5.71
N SER A 170 0.21 -13.26 -5.30
CA SER A 170 -0.98 -14.06 -5.58
C SER A 170 -2.25 -13.21 -5.52
N GLU A 171 -3.27 -13.65 -6.22
CA GLU A 171 -4.61 -13.08 -6.20
C GLU A 171 -5.66 -14.15 -5.97
N LYS A 172 -6.72 -13.80 -5.25
CA LYS A 172 -7.83 -14.70 -5.01
C LYS A 172 -9.15 -13.95 -4.97
N GLN A 173 -10.08 -14.39 -5.79
CA GLN A 173 -11.49 -13.99 -5.65
C GLN A 173 -12.16 -14.79 -4.53
N PHE A 174 -12.97 -14.12 -3.75
CA PHE A 174 -13.77 -14.76 -2.71
C PHE A 174 -15.10 -14.07 -2.53
N THR A 175 -16.03 -14.77 -1.87
CA THR A 175 -17.37 -14.28 -1.57
C THR A 175 -17.63 -14.41 -0.07
N LEU A 176 -18.14 -13.33 0.53
CA LEU A 176 -18.70 -13.33 1.88
C LEU A 176 -20.22 -13.30 1.78
N ARG A 177 -20.89 -14.20 2.51
CA ARG A 177 -22.33 -14.22 2.66
C ARG A 177 -22.66 -14.33 4.13
N GLU A 178 -23.48 -13.42 4.62
CA GLU A 178 -23.86 -13.38 6.03
C GLU A 178 -25.27 -12.80 6.19
N GLN A 179 -26.01 -13.34 7.13
CA GLN A 179 -27.27 -12.77 7.57
C GLN A 179 -27.02 -11.90 8.80
N LEU A 180 -27.34 -10.61 8.70
CA LEU A 180 -27.05 -9.61 9.70
C LEU A 180 -28.32 -9.24 10.49
N PRO A 181 -28.53 -9.81 11.68
CA PRO A 181 -29.65 -9.42 12.53
C PRO A 181 -29.40 -8.05 13.15
N PHE A 182 -30.43 -7.23 13.25
CA PHE A 182 -30.35 -6.00 14.04
C PHE A 182 -30.41 -6.37 15.53
N SER A 183 -29.39 -5.97 16.29
CA SER A 183 -29.38 -6.15 17.74
C SER A 183 -30.35 -5.18 18.43
N ALA A 184 -30.81 -5.53 19.63
CA ALA A 184 -31.83 -4.73 20.34
C ALA A 184 -31.38 -3.29 20.69
N ASP A 185 -30.08 -3.03 20.67
CA ASP A 185 -29.46 -1.71 20.88
C ASP A 185 -29.23 -0.93 19.59
N GLN A 186 -29.46 -1.54 18.43
CA GLN A 186 -29.37 -0.87 17.14
C GLN A 186 -30.75 -0.37 16.69
N ILE A 187 -30.76 0.84 16.13
CA ILE A 187 -31.96 1.36 15.48
C ILE A 187 -32.19 0.55 14.20
N ALA A 188 -33.32 -0.13 14.11
CA ALA A 188 -33.70 -0.85 12.90
C ALA A 188 -33.96 0.14 11.77
N LEU A 189 -33.21 -0.02 10.66
CA LEU A 189 -33.42 0.78 9.47
C LEU A 189 -34.63 0.26 8.70
N SER A 190 -35.50 1.15 8.26
CA SER A 190 -36.56 0.84 7.30
C SER A 190 -36.12 1.02 5.86
N GLN A 191 -35.10 1.86 5.65
CA GLN A 191 -34.53 2.15 4.34
C GLN A 191 -33.03 2.36 4.47
N ILE A 192 -32.26 1.80 3.53
CA ILE A 192 -30.82 2.03 3.42
C ILE A 192 -30.59 3.11 2.37
N ASP A 193 -30.02 4.22 2.77
CA ASP A 193 -29.69 5.33 1.88
C ASP A 193 -28.30 5.23 1.28
N ALA A 194 -27.29 4.77 2.06
CA ALA A 194 -25.96 4.48 1.59
C ALA A 194 -25.29 3.38 2.42
N GLU A 195 -24.35 2.68 1.81
CA GLU A 195 -23.46 1.71 2.45
C GLU A 195 -22.01 2.16 2.35
N GLU A 196 -21.22 1.80 3.33
CA GLU A 196 -19.74 1.94 3.31
C GLU A 196 -19.12 0.63 3.78
N LEU A 197 -18.22 0.08 2.97
CA LEU A 197 -17.52 -1.17 3.25
C LEU A 197 -16.05 -0.91 3.47
N ASN A 198 -15.49 -1.58 4.48
CA ASN A 198 -14.06 -1.58 4.73
C ASN A 198 -13.59 -2.97 5.14
N PHE A 199 -12.52 -3.45 4.51
CA PHE A 199 -11.84 -4.68 4.92
C PHE A 199 -10.71 -4.35 5.89
N ALA A 200 -10.97 -4.56 7.18
CA ALA A 200 -9.98 -4.40 8.24
C ALA A 200 -9.19 -5.69 8.40
N LEU A 201 -7.90 -5.66 8.05
CA LEU A 201 -7.01 -6.81 8.19
C LEU A 201 -6.57 -6.97 9.63
N GLN A 202 -6.64 -8.19 10.18
CA GLN A 202 -6.18 -8.54 11.52
C GLN A 202 -4.79 -9.17 11.51
N GLY A 203 -4.42 -9.85 10.41
CA GLY A 203 -3.10 -10.44 10.25
C GLY A 203 -3.05 -11.60 9.28
N THR A 204 -1.86 -12.16 9.16
CA THR A 204 -1.57 -13.37 8.39
C THR A 204 -1.00 -14.45 9.29
N GLU A 205 -1.35 -15.69 9.01
CA GLU A 205 -0.80 -16.87 9.69
C GLU A 205 -0.31 -17.85 8.63
N GLN A 206 0.94 -18.26 8.73
CA GLN A 206 1.50 -19.25 7.83
C GLN A 206 1.36 -20.65 8.38
N VAL A 207 0.88 -21.59 7.56
CA VAL A 207 0.76 -23.01 7.88
C VAL A 207 1.32 -23.81 6.70
N GLY A 208 2.60 -24.21 6.80
CA GLY A 208 3.32 -24.85 5.70
C GLY A 208 3.38 -23.96 4.47
N SER A 209 3.03 -24.48 3.31
CA SER A 209 2.96 -23.76 2.03
C SER A 209 1.68 -22.94 1.85
N ARG A 210 0.98 -22.59 2.93
CA ARG A 210 -0.27 -21.84 2.89
C ARG A 210 -0.22 -20.64 3.81
N CYS A 211 -0.82 -19.55 3.37
CA CYS A 211 -1.03 -18.33 4.16
C CYS A 211 -2.52 -18.14 4.42
N ILE A 212 -2.90 -18.02 5.69
CA ILE A 212 -4.25 -17.69 6.10
C ILE A 212 -4.31 -16.18 6.33
N VAL A 213 -5.10 -15.48 5.54
CA VAL A 213 -5.40 -14.05 5.72
C VAL A 213 -6.66 -13.93 6.55
N LYS A 214 -6.57 -13.31 7.72
CA LYS A 214 -7.68 -13.08 8.64
C LYS A 214 -8.03 -11.60 8.68
N GLY A 215 -9.32 -11.30 8.75
CA GLY A 215 -9.80 -9.93 8.82
C GLY A 215 -11.29 -9.85 9.15
N GLU A 216 -11.80 -8.65 9.04
CA GLU A 216 -13.19 -8.30 9.32
C GLU A 216 -13.69 -7.33 8.27
N LEU A 217 -14.81 -7.65 7.63
CA LEU A 217 -15.55 -6.70 6.83
C LEU A 217 -16.37 -5.82 7.79
N GLN A 218 -16.11 -4.53 7.78
CA GLN A 218 -16.86 -3.51 8.50
C GLN A 218 -17.85 -2.87 7.52
N LEU A 219 -19.13 -3.09 7.78
CA LEU A 219 -20.23 -2.52 7.01
C LEU A 219 -20.88 -1.42 7.83
N GLN A 220 -20.88 -0.19 7.33
CA GLN A 220 -21.64 0.92 7.88
C GLN A 220 -22.82 1.24 6.95
N LEU A 221 -24.01 1.33 7.51
CA LEU A 221 -25.21 1.68 6.81
C LEU A 221 -25.72 3.02 7.29
N LEU A 222 -25.99 3.90 6.35
CA LEU A 222 -26.74 5.13 6.55
C LEU A 222 -28.14 4.92 6.02
N GLY A 223 -29.14 5.28 6.77
CA GLY A 223 -30.51 5.06 6.35
C GLY A 223 -31.50 5.85 7.19
N ARG A 224 -32.72 5.40 7.17
CA ARG A 224 -33.84 6.01 7.91
C ARG A 224 -34.56 4.94 8.71
N ASP A 225 -35.03 5.30 9.90
CA ASP A 225 -35.89 4.49 10.73
C ASP A 225 -37.36 4.48 10.22
N ASP A 226 -38.25 3.80 10.91
CA ASP A 226 -39.69 3.73 10.58
C ASP A 226 -40.37 5.12 10.68
N SER A 227 -39.78 6.06 11.42
CA SER A 227 -40.24 7.45 11.55
C SER A 227 -39.61 8.39 10.50
N LYS A 228 -38.85 7.84 9.54
CA LYS A 228 -38.06 8.54 8.50
C LYS A 228 -36.95 9.45 9.06
N HIS A 229 -36.54 9.27 10.30
CA HIS A 229 -35.37 9.98 10.83
C HIS A 229 -34.07 9.33 10.35
N PRO A 230 -33.01 10.13 10.09
CA PRO A 230 -31.70 9.60 9.77
C PRO A 230 -31.18 8.69 10.89
N ALA A 231 -30.72 7.50 10.52
CA ALA A 231 -30.20 6.52 11.45
C ALA A 231 -28.99 5.78 10.84
N LYS A 232 -28.16 5.22 11.72
CA LYS A 232 -26.94 4.46 11.34
C LYS A 232 -27.01 3.07 11.95
N ALA A 233 -26.52 2.09 11.19
CA ALA A 233 -26.23 0.75 11.69
C ALA A 233 -24.83 0.33 11.26
N ALA A 234 -24.15 -0.46 12.08
CA ALA A 234 -22.82 -0.96 11.79
C ALA A 234 -22.75 -2.46 12.08
N PHE A 235 -22.15 -3.21 11.19
CA PHE A 235 -21.94 -4.64 11.29
C PHE A 235 -20.47 -4.99 11.07
N ARG A 236 -20.05 -6.09 11.69
CA ARG A 236 -18.71 -6.64 11.58
C ARG A 236 -18.80 -8.11 11.21
N VAL A 237 -18.27 -8.47 10.06
CA VAL A 237 -18.32 -9.82 9.51
C VAL A 237 -16.89 -10.36 9.43
N PRO A 238 -16.51 -11.33 10.27
CA PRO A 238 -15.18 -11.91 10.22
C PRO A 238 -15.01 -12.72 8.94
N PHE A 239 -13.81 -12.69 8.38
CA PHE A 239 -13.44 -13.54 7.26
C PHE A 239 -12.07 -14.17 7.44
N SER A 240 -11.90 -15.31 6.77
CA SER A 240 -10.61 -16.00 6.68
C SER A 240 -10.44 -16.54 5.27
N GLN A 241 -9.30 -16.21 4.64
CA GLN A 241 -8.99 -16.66 3.29
C GLN A 241 -7.67 -17.39 3.26
N LEU A 242 -7.66 -18.56 2.61
CA LEU A 242 -6.47 -19.37 2.43
C LEU A 242 -5.84 -19.06 1.07
N LEU A 243 -4.54 -18.80 1.06
CA LEU A 243 -3.71 -18.59 -0.14
C LEU A 243 -2.64 -19.67 -0.18
N ASP A 244 -2.38 -20.22 -1.37
CA ASP A 244 -1.22 -21.07 -1.58
C ASP A 244 0.01 -20.18 -1.82
N ILE A 245 1.08 -20.43 -1.08
CA ILE A 245 2.36 -19.72 -1.15
C ILE A 245 3.50 -20.72 -1.37
N THR A 246 4.58 -20.27 -2.00
CA THR A 246 5.70 -21.16 -2.36
C THR A 246 6.83 -21.17 -1.33
N GLU A 247 6.82 -20.27 -0.36
CA GLU A 247 7.89 -20.09 0.64
C GLU A 247 7.39 -20.38 2.04
N ASP A 248 8.28 -20.95 2.87
CA ASP A 248 7.96 -21.35 4.25
C ASP A 248 8.08 -20.22 5.28
N ALA A 249 8.60 -19.05 4.89
CA ALA A 249 8.73 -17.90 5.79
C ALA A 249 8.26 -16.60 5.14
N LEU A 250 7.45 -15.86 5.88
CA LEU A 250 6.93 -14.54 5.47
C LEU A 250 7.41 -13.51 6.50
N ASP A 251 8.37 -12.66 6.12
CA ASP A 251 8.85 -11.58 7.01
C ASP A 251 7.92 -10.37 6.98
N GLN A 252 7.48 -10.01 5.78
CA GLN A 252 6.60 -8.86 5.56
C GLN A 252 5.59 -9.19 4.46
N SER A 253 4.35 -8.80 4.65
CA SER A 253 3.30 -9.00 3.65
C SER A 253 2.48 -7.72 3.42
N SER A 254 2.07 -7.51 2.18
CA SER A 254 1.10 -6.50 1.79
C SER A 254 -0.16 -7.19 1.26
N ILE A 255 -1.31 -6.82 1.82
CA ILE A 255 -2.60 -7.40 1.46
C ILE A 255 -3.54 -6.25 1.12
N ARG A 256 -4.27 -6.41 0.01
CA ARG A 256 -5.32 -5.49 -0.42
C ARG A 256 -6.55 -6.30 -0.78
N ILE A 257 -7.71 -5.75 -0.48
CA ILE A 257 -8.99 -6.36 -0.83
C ILE A 257 -9.85 -5.30 -1.49
N GLU A 258 -10.22 -5.57 -2.74
CA GLU A 258 -11.04 -4.68 -3.55
C GLU A 258 -12.42 -5.32 -3.76
N PRO A 259 -13.52 -4.65 -3.40
CA PRO A 259 -14.85 -5.15 -3.64
C PRO A 259 -15.17 -5.14 -5.15
N ASN A 260 -15.74 -6.25 -5.64
CA ASN A 260 -16.21 -6.37 -7.02
C ASN A 260 -17.73 -6.11 -7.14
N SER A 261 -18.48 -6.58 -6.15
CA SER A 261 -19.94 -6.32 -6.03
C SER A 261 -20.41 -6.44 -4.61
N VAL A 262 -21.48 -5.73 -4.31
CA VAL A 262 -22.14 -5.70 -3.00
C VAL A 262 -23.64 -5.83 -3.23
N TYR A 263 -24.26 -6.78 -2.56
CA TYR A 263 -25.69 -7.00 -2.55
C TYR A 263 -26.19 -6.96 -1.11
N LEU A 264 -27.25 -6.21 -0.89
CA LEU A 264 -27.91 -6.02 0.40
C LEU A 264 -29.42 -6.18 0.18
N ASP A 265 -30.00 -7.23 0.73
CA ASP A 265 -31.43 -7.48 0.64
C ASP A 265 -32.05 -7.68 2.02
N TRP A 266 -33.29 -7.19 2.17
CA TRP A 266 -34.04 -7.39 3.39
C TRP A 266 -34.66 -8.78 3.45
N THR A 267 -34.48 -9.46 4.57
CA THR A 267 -35.17 -10.69 4.87
C THR A 267 -36.13 -10.48 6.03
N GLU A 268 -37.42 -10.74 5.78
CA GLU A 268 -38.42 -10.73 6.84
C GLU A 268 -38.36 -12.08 7.60
N GLY A 269 -37.98 -12.00 8.87
CA GLY A 269 -38.00 -13.13 9.78
C GLY A 269 -39.42 -13.47 10.26
N SER A 270 -39.58 -14.60 10.93
CA SER A 270 -40.83 -14.97 11.59
C SER A 270 -41.06 -14.08 12.82
N GLY A 271 -41.86 -13.03 12.68
CA GLY A 271 -42.13 -12.04 13.74
C GLY A 271 -41.65 -10.63 13.34
N SER A 272 -41.39 -9.78 14.30
CA SER A 272 -40.92 -8.38 14.09
C SER A 272 -39.39 -8.26 13.88
N GLU A 273 -38.68 -9.37 13.76
CA GLU A 273 -37.21 -9.36 13.57
C GLU A 273 -36.89 -9.20 12.10
N ARG A 274 -36.31 -8.07 11.75
CA ARG A 274 -35.72 -7.81 10.42
C ARG A 274 -34.25 -8.20 10.42
N SER A 275 -33.80 -8.84 9.36
CA SER A 275 -32.38 -9.09 9.10
C SER A 275 -32.01 -8.61 7.72
N LEU A 276 -30.73 -8.41 7.51
CA LEU A 276 -30.18 -7.98 6.24
C LEU A 276 -29.27 -9.08 5.70
N ASP A 277 -29.57 -9.60 4.51
CA ASP A 277 -28.70 -10.54 3.82
C ASP A 277 -27.62 -9.76 3.08
N LEU A 278 -26.38 -10.03 3.42
CA LEU A 278 -25.19 -9.43 2.82
C LEU A 278 -24.50 -10.46 1.92
N GLU A 279 -24.24 -10.08 0.67
CA GLU A 279 -23.31 -10.81 -0.20
C GLU A 279 -22.31 -9.84 -0.81
N VAL A 280 -21.01 -10.09 -0.56
CA VAL A 280 -19.88 -9.30 -1.08
C VAL A 280 -18.95 -10.20 -1.85
N HIS A 281 -18.71 -9.89 -3.14
CA HIS A 281 -17.64 -10.47 -3.92
C HIS A 281 -16.43 -9.53 -3.87
N ALA A 282 -15.26 -10.08 -3.66
CA ALA A 282 -14.05 -9.30 -3.53
C ALA A 282 -12.82 -10.00 -4.11
N LEU A 283 -11.83 -9.22 -4.54
CA LEU A 283 -10.52 -9.66 -4.97
C LEU A 283 -9.50 -9.38 -3.86
N LEU A 284 -8.88 -10.44 -3.35
CA LEU A 284 -7.74 -10.33 -2.45
C LEU A 284 -6.46 -10.35 -3.29
N GLN A 285 -5.60 -9.35 -3.09
CA GLN A 285 -4.28 -9.20 -3.69
C GLN A 285 -3.25 -9.33 -2.57
N PHE A 286 -2.28 -10.23 -2.76
CA PHE A 286 -1.29 -10.59 -1.75
C PHE A 286 0.10 -10.52 -2.33
N SER A 287 1.04 -9.89 -1.61
CA SER A 287 2.47 -9.96 -1.89
C SER A 287 3.24 -10.13 -0.60
N SER A 288 4.33 -10.87 -0.63
CA SER A 288 5.15 -11.13 0.55
C SER A 288 6.63 -11.14 0.24
N PHE A 289 7.39 -10.65 1.21
CA PHE A 289 8.84 -10.55 1.19
C PHE A 289 9.43 -11.46 2.25
N THR A 290 10.60 -12.05 1.91
CA THR A 290 11.40 -12.86 2.82
C THR A 290 12.84 -12.37 2.81
N ARG A 291 13.48 -12.32 3.97
CA ARG A 291 14.90 -11.97 4.07
C ARG A 291 15.76 -13.06 3.47
N ARG A 292 16.72 -12.64 2.64
CA ARG A 292 17.73 -13.54 2.07
C ARG A 292 19.10 -12.92 2.18
N ASP A 293 20.08 -13.77 2.42
CA ASP A 293 21.47 -13.36 2.41
C ASP A 293 21.97 -13.27 0.96
N VAL A 294 22.72 -12.22 0.70
CA VAL A 294 23.40 -11.95 -0.57
C VAL A 294 24.89 -11.91 -0.29
N ILE A 295 25.64 -12.81 -0.89
CA ILE A 295 27.09 -12.88 -0.76
C ILE A 295 27.71 -12.29 -2.03
N THR A 296 28.44 -11.20 -1.88
CA THR A 296 29.12 -10.51 -2.98
C THR A 296 30.63 -10.54 -2.82
N ILE A 297 31.37 -10.41 -3.90
CA ILE A 297 32.80 -10.16 -3.89
C ILE A 297 33.00 -8.65 -4.03
N ARG A 298 33.45 -8.02 -2.95
CA ARG A 298 33.65 -6.58 -2.87
C ARG A 298 34.98 -6.13 -3.42
N ASP A 299 36.03 -6.92 -3.20
CA ASP A 299 37.41 -6.61 -3.63
C ASP A 299 38.17 -7.90 -3.94
N ALA A 300 39.22 -7.77 -4.73
CA ALA A 300 40.11 -8.88 -5.03
C ALA A 300 41.54 -8.36 -5.27
N TYR A 301 42.54 -9.16 -4.94
CA TYR A 301 43.94 -8.92 -5.30
C TYR A 301 44.63 -10.24 -5.62
N SER A 302 45.75 -10.16 -6.31
CA SER A 302 46.62 -11.31 -6.54
C SER A 302 48.00 -11.07 -5.96
N THR A 303 48.61 -12.10 -5.39
CA THR A 303 49.99 -12.10 -4.90
C THR A 303 50.98 -12.52 -6.00
N ALA A 304 50.50 -13.06 -7.12
CA ALA A 304 51.33 -13.56 -8.18
C ALA A 304 51.51 -12.60 -9.37
N MET A 305 50.52 -11.75 -9.68
CA MET A 305 50.54 -10.86 -10.84
C MET A 305 49.59 -9.67 -10.65
N PRO A 306 49.73 -8.58 -11.42
CA PRO A 306 48.75 -7.48 -11.35
C PRO A 306 47.35 -7.95 -11.70
N LEU A 307 46.38 -7.44 -10.92
CA LEU A 307 44.94 -7.72 -11.12
C LEU A 307 44.20 -6.40 -11.33
N SER A 308 43.33 -6.38 -12.34
CA SER A 308 42.30 -5.37 -12.50
C SER A 308 40.94 -6.04 -12.44
N ALA A 309 39.93 -5.29 -11.96
CA ALA A 309 38.59 -5.81 -11.78
C ALA A 309 37.54 -4.86 -12.36
N GLU A 310 36.49 -5.44 -12.94
CA GLU A 310 35.29 -4.70 -13.32
C GLU A 310 34.25 -4.84 -12.22
N GLN A 311 33.56 -3.73 -11.93
CA GLN A 311 32.49 -3.67 -10.95
C GLN A 311 31.14 -3.55 -11.66
N CYS A 312 30.11 -4.08 -11.02
CA CYS A 312 28.72 -3.82 -11.38
C CYS A 312 27.93 -3.43 -10.13
N ASP A 313 26.95 -2.57 -10.35
CA ASP A 313 26.04 -2.16 -9.28
C ASP A 313 24.88 -3.14 -9.16
N LEU A 314 24.55 -3.47 -7.93
CA LEU A 314 23.45 -4.33 -7.56
C LEU A 314 22.47 -3.56 -6.70
N ALA A 315 21.22 -3.48 -7.11
CA ALA A 315 20.16 -2.85 -6.33
C ALA A 315 19.50 -3.90 -5.41
N LEU A 316 19.58 -3.70 -4.10
CA LEU A 316 19.01 -4.60 -3.10
C LEU A 316 17.87 -3.91 -2.36
N LEU A 317 16.72 -4.56 -2.29
CA LEU A 317 15.60 -4.08 -1.48
C LEU A 317 15.94 -4.28 0.01
N ARG A 318 15.95 -3.20 0.77
CA ARG A 318 16.30 -3.19 2.21
C ARG A 318 15.09 -3.26 3.10
N SER A 319 14.05 -2.50 2.74
CA SER A 319 12.80 -2.47 3.49
C SER A 319 11.61 -2.37 2.56
N ALA A 320 10.49 -2.94 2.99
CA ALA A 320 9.18 -2.79 2.38
C ALA A 320 8.18 -2.56 3.52
N GLU A 321 7.79 -1.31 3.72
CA GLU A 321 6.88 -0.93 4.78
C GLU A 321 5.47 -0.76 4.23
N ALA A 322 4.49 -1.35 4.92
CA ALA A 322 3.08 -1.07 4.71
C ALA A 322 2.48 -0.71 6.06
N ARG A 323 1.93 0.49 6.18
CA ARG A 323 1.37 1.00 7.45
C ARG A 323 -0.01 1.58 7.27
N THR A 324 -0.81 1.45 8.33
CA THR A 324 -2.07 2.14 8.51
C THR A 324 -1.88 3.13 9.64
N CYS A 325 -2.04 4.43 9.33
CA CYS A 325 -1.98 5.50 10.32
C CYS A 325 -3.40 6.02 10.58
N VAL A 326 -3.70 6.28 11.84
CA VAL A 326 -4.99 6.82 12.26
C VAL A 326 -4.73 8.19 12.91
N PHE A 327 -5.35 9.22 12.38
CA PHE A 327 -5.20 10.61 12.82
C PHE A 327 -6.49 11.08 13.46
N SER A 328 -6.41 11.67 14.65
CA SER A 328 -7.57 12.32 15.31
C SER A 328 -8.01 13.52 14.48
N ALA A 329 -9.29 13.54 14.14
CA ALA A 329 -9.91 14.57 13.30
C ALA A 329 -10.91 15.39 14.13
N ASP A 330 -10.40 16.02 15.20
CA ASP A 330 -11.22 16.87 16.06
C ASP A 330 -11.16 18.32 15.57
N ALA A 331 -12.31 18.92 15.34
CA ALA A 331 -12.40 20.34 14.98
C ALA A 331 -13.77 20.93 15.35
N SER A 332 -13.83 22.25 15.34
CA SER A 332 -15.07 23.02 15.47
C SER A 332 -15.29 23.86 14.22
N VAL A 333 -16.53 23.93 13.77
CA VAL A 333 -16.93 24.76 12.63
C VAL A 333 -18.09 25.65 13.04
N PRO A 334 -18.20 26.87 12.45
CA PRO A 334 -19.32 27.75 12.71
C PRO A 334 -20.66 27.10 12.37
N MET A 335 -21.60 27.21 13.26
CA MET A 335 -22.99 26.79 13.07
C MET A 335 -23.65 27.63 11.97
N PRO A 336 -24.57 27.09 11.14
CA PRO A 336 -25.48 27.89 10.36
C PRO A 336 -26.29 28.85 11.24
N ASP A 337 -26.50 30.07 10.78
CA ASP A 337 -27.14 31.12 11.58
C ASP A 337 -28.59 30.78 12.01
N ASP A 338 -29.26 29.94 11.22
CA ASP A 338 -30.63 29.51 11.41
C ASP A 338 -30.77 28.12 12.06
N LEU A 339 -29.65 27.45 12.43
CA LEU A 339 -29.69 26.13 13.02
C LEU A 339 -30.28 26.15 14.42
N GLN A 340 -31.38 25.42 14.59
CA GLN A 340 -32.02 25.18 15.89
C GLN A 340 -31.59 23.84 16.50
N GLU A 341 -31.57 22.79 15.69
CA GLU A 341 -31.27 21.43 16.12
C GLU A 341 -30.42 20.69 15.08
N LEU A 342 -29.28 20.15 15.49
CA LEU A 342 -28.46 19.28 14.67
C LEU A 342 -29.09 17.88 14.61
N LEU A 343 -29.49 17.42 13.41
CA LEU A 343 -30.11 16.10 13.22
C LEU A 343 -29.11 15.04 12.82
N ALA A 344 -28.22 15.36 11.87
CA ALA A 344 -27.19 14.45 11.43
C ALA A 344 -26.00 15.22 10.83
N ALA A 345 -24.83 14.63 10.88
CA ALA A 345 -23.67 15.12 10.18
C ALA A 345 -22.82 13.96 9.65
N GLU A 346 -22.13 14.21 8.56
CA GLU A 346 -21.24 13.28 7.89
C GLU A 346 -19.94 13.96 7.49
N ALA A 347 -18.82 13.25 7.58
CA ALA A 347 -17.53 13.76 7.19
C ALA A 347 -16.91 12.91 6.06
N LYS A 348 -16.19 13.58 5.17
CA LYS A 348 -15.40 12.98 4.09
C LYS A 348 -14.02 13.59 4.05
N THR A 349 -13.06 12.80 3.63
CA THR A 349 -11.70 13.28 3.34
C THR A 349 -11.62 13.78 1.90
N GLY A 350 -10.94 14.90 1.68
CA GLY A 350 -10.47 15.32 0.35
C GLY A 350 -9.08 14.76 0.06
N PRO A 351 -8.48 15.05 -1.10
CA PRO A 351 -7.16 14.53 -1.47
C PRO A 351 -6.07 15.00 -0.50
N LEU A 352 -5.10 14.14 -0.24
CA LEU A 352 -3.93 14.50 0.55
C LEU A 352 -3.12 15.58 -0.17
N GLU A 353 -3.02 16.75 0.43
CA GLU A 353 -2.23 17.88 -0.04
C GLU A 353 -0.89 17.90 0.68
N ARG A 354 0.22 17.97 -0.07
CA ARG A 354 1.57 18.15 0.48
C ARG A 354 2.08 19.54 0.13
N LYS A 355 2.51 20.27 1.16
CA LYS A 355 3.22 21.56 1.00
C LYS A 355 4.44 21.52 1.90
N GLU A 356 5.63 21.51 1.29
CA GLU A 356 6.90 21.39 1.99
C GLU A 356 6.93 20.11 2.86
N GLU A 357 7.09 20.24 4.17
CA GLU A 357 7.13 19.14 5.13
C GLU A 357 5.76 18.82 5.75
N ILE A 358 4.73 19.61 5.44
CA ILE A 358 3.39 19.46 6.03
C ILE A 358 2.46 18.77 5.04
N ALA A 359 1.91 17.65 5.46
CA ALA A 359 0.83 16.99 4.74
C ALA A 359 -0.51 17.34 5.39
N ARG A 360 -1.53 17.62 4.58
CA ARG A 360 -2.87 18.03 5.03
C ARG A 360 -3.95 17.30 4.26
N ILE A 361 -5.02 16.97 4.97
CA ILE A 361 -6.24 16.42 4.37
C ILE A 361 -7.37 17.41 4.58
N PRO A 362 -8.01 17.90 3.51
CA PRO A 362 -9.27 18.61 3.64
C PRO A 362 -10.35 17.66 4.18
N LEU A 363 -11.12 18.13 5.15
CA LEU A 363 -12.31 17.46 5.65
C LEU A 363 -13.53 18.24 5.21
N TYR A 364 -14.47 17.57 4.58
CA TYR A 364 -15.75 18.12 4.18
C TYR A 364 -16.84 17.55 5.05
N LEU A 365 -17.62 18.45 5.66
CA LEU A 365 -18.71 18.13 6.59
C LEU A 365 -20.02 18.47 5.93
N ASP A 366 -20.84 17.48 5.71
CA ASP A 366 -22.24 17.64 5.29
C ASP A 366 -23.11 17.58 6.54
N ILE A 367 -23.97 18.58 6.78
CA ILE A 367 -24.75 18.79 7.99
C ILE A 367 -26.21 18.84 7.62
N LEU A 368 -27.05 18.05 8.28
CA LEU A 368 -28.51 18.10 8.20
C LEU A 368 -29.04 18.64 9.55
N TYR A 369 -29.86 19.64 9.51
CA TYR A 369 -30.38 20.30 10.69
C TYR A 369 -31.81 20.76 10.53
N ARG A 370 -32.45 21.05 11.67
CA ARG A 370 -33.72 21.76 11.73
C ARG A 370 -33.43 23.25 11.87
N SER A 371 -34.00 24.05 10.96
CA SER A 371 -33.91 25.50 10.99
C SER A 371 -34.85 26.10 12.03
N SER A 372 -34.64 27.36 12.38
CA SER A 372 -35.44 28.12 13.35
C SER A 372 -36.92 28.28 12.95
N ASP A 373 -37.27 28.13 11.69
CA ASP A 373 -38.65 28.08 11.18
C ASP A 373 -39.28 26.69 11.24
N GLY A 374 -38.52 25.68 11.70
CA GLY A 374 -38.94 24.28 11.81
C GLY A 374 -38.73 23.45 10.56
N SER A 375 -38.26 24.04 9.46
CA SER A 375 -37.96 23.31 8.21
C SER A 375 -36.66 22.52 8.35
N LEU A 376 -36.48 21.51 7.50
CA LEU A 376 -35.20 20.82 7.32
C LEU A 376 -34.32 21.61 6.36
N ALA A 377 -33.05 21.72 6.69
CA ALA A 377 -32.05 22.40 5.89
C ALA A 377 -30.71 21.63 5.91
N ALA A 378 -29.88 21.89 4.91
CA ALA A 378 -28.56 21.30 4.84
C ALA A 378 -27.48 22.39 4.77
N ALA A 379 -26.29 22.07 5.23
CA ALA A 379 -25.15 22.96 5.10
C ALA A 379 -23.87 22.16 4.90
N ARG A 380 -22.92 22.73 4.19
CA ARG A 380 -21.57 22.17 4.05
C ARG A 380 -20.55 23.07 4.74
N ARG A 381 -19.64 22.46 5.47
CA ARG A 381 -18.49 23.13 6.09
C ARG A 381 -17.22 22.39 5.72
N SER A 382 -16.06 23.00 5.93
CA SER A 382 -14.78 22.38 5.71
C SER A 382 -13.82 22.67 6.85
N ALA A 383 -12.97 21.70 7.14
CA ALA A 383 -11.84 21.81 8.06
C ALA A 383 -10.59 21.22 7.42
N LYS A 384 -9.46 21.33 8.07
CA LYS A 384 -8.20 20.74 7.60
C LYS A 384 -7.62 19.90 8.73
N LEU A 385 -7.13 18.72 8.37
CA LEU A 385 -6.43 17.82 9.25
C LEU A 385 -4.94 17.82 8.88
N ASP A 386 -4.09 18.20 9.81
CA ASP A 386 -2.64 18.04 9.64
C ASP A 386 -2.26 16.57 9.86
N VAL A 387 -1.47 16.05 8.95
CA VAL A 387 -1.05 14.64 8.91
C VAL A 387 0.46 14.59 9.07
N THR A 388 0.93 13.87 10.05
CA THR A 388 2.35 13.65 10.33
C THR A 388 2.76 12.23 10.01
N ASP A 389 4.07 11.95 10.01
CA ASP A 389 4.63 10.59 9.93
C ASP A 389 4.30 9.79 8.66
N ILE A 390 3.90 10.47 7.57
CA ILE A 390 3.80 9.85 6.24
C ILE A 390 5.01 10.28 5.42
N PRO A 391 5.94 9.36 5.07
CA PRO A 391 7.11 9.69 4.26
C PRO A 391 6.72 10.36 2.93
N ALA A 392 7.57 11.28 2.45
CA ALA A 392 7.27 12.03 1.22
C ALA A 392 7.16 11.13 -0.01
N ASP A 393 7.94 10.06 -0.04
CA ASP A 393 8.00 9.04 -1.08
C ASP A 393 7.03 7.85 -0.85
N ALA A 394 6.20 7.92 0.21
CA ALA A 394 5.19 6.90 0.46
C ALA A 394 4.05 6.94 -0.58
N VAL A 395 3.66 5.77 -1.03
CA VAL A 395 2.52 5.54 -1.92
C VAL A 395 1.26 5.40 -1.08
N ILE A 396 0.29 6.29 -1.27
CA ILE A 396 -0.99 6.22 -0.57
C ILE A 396 -1.88 5.17 -1.24
N LEU A 397 -2.32 4.20 -0.46
CA LEU A 397 -3.13 3.08 -0.93
C LEU A 397 -4.63 3.28 -0.67
N SER A 398 -4.95 3.92 0.46
CA SER A 398 -6.32 4.27 0.82
C SER A 398 -6.36 5.44 1.79
N GLN A 399 -7.46 6.16 1.77
CA GLN A 399 -7.73 7.30 2.66
C GLN A 399 -9.23 7.38 2.91
N ARG A 400 -9.64 7.44 4.20
CA ARG A 400 -11.06 7.47 4.59
C ARG A 400 -11.25 8.02 6.00
N MET A 401 -12.48 8.39 6.32
CA MET A 401 -12.90 8.55 7.72
C MET A 401 -13.23 7.17 8.30
N SER A 402 -12.61 6.80 9.41
CA SER A 402 -12.86 5.52 10.09
C SER A 402 -13.90 5.63 11.21
N SER A 403 -14.06 6.81 11.77
CA SER A 403 -15.11 7.15 12.74
C SER A 403 -15.47 8.62 12.62
N PHE A 404 -16.70 8.96 12.97
CA PHE A 404 -17.16 10.33 12.98
C PHE A 404 -18.38 10.51 13.91
N SER A 405 -18.36 11.56 14.69
CA SER A 405 -19.48 12.05 15.47
C SER A 405 -19.50 13.57 15.48
N ALA A 406 -20.66 14.16 15.59
CA ALA A 406 -20.82 15.60 15.68
C ALA A 406 -21.82 15.96 16.79
N SER A 407 -21.58 17.08 17.47
CA SER A 407 -22.45 17.63 18.50
C SER A 407 -22.53 19.15 18.37
N GLN A 408 -23.65 19.71 18.82
CA GLN A 408 -23.83 21.16 18.89
C GLN A 408 -23.30 21.65 20.23
N GLU A 409 -22.33 22.58 20.19
CA GLU A 409 -21.74 23.22 21.37
C GLU A 409 -21.78 24.74 21.24
N GLY A 410 -22.75 25.36 21.88
CA GLY A 410 -22.93 26.83 21.81
C GLY A 410 -23.24 27.32 20.38
N ALA A 411 -22.37 28.15 19.81
CA ALA A 411 -22.48 28.68 18.43
C ALA A 411 -21.67 27.87 17.41
N GLU A 412 -21.14 26.74 17.80
CA GLU A 412 -20.30 25.89 16.94
C GLU A 412 -20.83 24.46 16.88
N ILE A 413 -20.52 23.80 15.79
CA ILE A 413 -20.64 22.35 15.68
C ILE A 413 -19.25 21.77 15.92
N ARG A 414 -19.10 21.06 17.03
CA ARG A 414 -17.91 20.29 17.33
C ARG A 414 -18.04 18.91 16.72
N PHE A 415 -17.02 18.50 16.01
CA PHE A 415 -16.93 17.13 15.54
C PHE A 415 -15.66 16.46 16.04
N SER A 416 -15.77 15.15 16.25
CA SER A 416 -14.71 14.27 16.65
C SER A 416 -14.73 13.04 15.77
N GLY A 417 -13.57 12.62 15.33
CA GLY A 417 -13.46 11.48 14.44
C GLY A 417 -12.03 11.01 14.24
N ALA A 418 -11.87 10.06 13.34
CA ALA A 418 -10.56 9.56 12.97
C ALA A 418 -10.47 9.40 11.44
N ALA A 419 -9.40 9.92 10.85
CA ALA A 419 -9.04 9.68 9.47
C ALA A 419 -7.99 8.56 9.42
N GLU A 420 -8.21 7.57 8.57
CA GLU A 420 -7.31 6.45 8.35
C GLU A 420 -6.64 6.62 7.00
N ILE A 421 -5.31 6.52 6.99
CA ILE A 421 -4.49 6.52 5.78
C ILE A 421 -3.66 5.25 5.77
N ARG A 422 -3.74 4.51 4.71
CA ARG A 422 -2.88 3.38 4.46
C ARG A 422 -1.87 3.74 3.38
N TRP A 423 -0.59 3.47 3.66
CA TRP A 423 0.49 3.74 2.73
C TRP A 423 1.51 2.61 2.70
N GLU A 424 2.29 2.57 1.64
CA GLU A 424 3.45 1.69 1.52
C GLU A 424 4.67 2.46 1.02
N ARG A 425 5.86 1.96 1.38
CA ARG A 425 7.15 2.48 0.97
C ARG A 425 8.13 1.33 0.80
N THR A 426 8.97 1.41 -0.22
CA THR A 426 10.09 0.49 -0.43
C THR A 426 11.39 1.27 -0.44
N GLU A 427 12.43 0.73 0.18
CA GLU A 427 13.76 1.33 0.21
C GLU A 427 14.75 0.38 -0.43
N THR A 428 15.49 0.89 -1.43
CA THR A 428 16.49 0.15 -2.18
C THR A 428 17.87 0.76 -1.95
N GLU A 429 18.85 -0.08 -1.67
CA GLU A 429 20.26 0.30 -1.56
C GLU A 429 21.03 -0.24 -2.76
N LYS A 430 21.92 0.60 -3.32
CA LYS A 430 22.87 0.17 -4.34
C LYS A 430 24.17 -0.25 -3.68
N ILE A 431 24.60 -1.49 -3.94
CA ILE A 431 25.90 -1.99 -3.54
C ILE A 431 26.71 -2.34 -4.77
N SER A 432 28.03 -2.25 -4.66
CA SER A 432 28.95 -2.62 -5.74
C SER A 432 29.50 -4.01 -5.51
N THR A 433 29.55 -4.81 -6.54
CA THR A 433 30.21 -6.13 -6.54
C THR A 433 31.09 -6.30 -7.76
N LEU A 434 32.10 -7.14 -7.67
CA LEU A 434 32.92 -7.47 -8.82
C LEU A 434 32.18 -8.41 -9.76
N SER A 435 32.39 -8.23 -11.07
CA SER A 435 31.80 -9.06 -12.14
C SER A 435 32.85 -9.81 -12.95
N LEU A 436 34.02 -9.20 -13.13
CA LEU A 436 35.12 -9.75 -13.93
C LEU A 436 36.46 -9.40 -13.28
N LEU A 437 37.37 -10.36 -13.28
CA LEU A 437 38.77 -10.17 -12.86
C LEU A 437 39.69 -10.38 -14.07
N ARG A 438 40.68 -9.51 -14.26
CA ARG A 438 41.71 -9.65 -15.29
C ARG A 438 43.07 -9.72 -14.60
N LEU A 439 43.75 -10.83 -14.85
CA LEU A 439 45.12 -11.09 -14.38
C LEU A 439 46.09 -10.85 -15.56
N ASP A 440 47.12 -10.01 -15.31
CA ASP A 440 48.16 -9.70 -16.28
C ASP A 440 49.31 -10.68 -16.14
N GLU A 441 49.24 -11.77 -16.94
CA GLU A 441 50.26 -12.84 -16.93
C GLU A 441 51.61 -12.40 -17.48
N GLU A 442 51.65 -11.35 -18.32
CA GLU A 442 52.90 -10.83 -18.90
C GLU A 442 53.69 -10.07 -17.88
N GLN A 443 53.05 -9.55 -16.85
CA GLN A 443 53.68 -8.79 -15.75
C GLN A 443 53.71 -9.60 -14.46
N ALA A 444 53.79 -10.93 -14.52
CA ALA A 444 53.97 -11.75 -13.33
C ALA A 444 55.17 -11.31 -12.51
N TRP A 445 54.96 -11.18 -11.19
CA TRP A 445 56.02 -10.70 -10.32
C TRP A 445 57.13 -11.72 -10.10
N SER A 446 58.37 -11.27 -10.29
CA SER A 446 59.54 -12.12 -10.06
C SER A 446 59.79 -12.34 -8.56
N ARG A 447 59.97 -13.57 -8.13
CA ARG A 447 60.29 -13.94 -6.73
C ARG A 447 61.62 -13.40 -6.26
N THR A 448 62.53 -13.04 -7.12
CA THR A 448 63.86 -12.59 -6.80
C THR A 448 63.97 -11.12 -6.39
N GLU A 449 62.91 -10.33 -6.64
CA GLU A 449 62.94 -8.87 -6.44
C GLU A 449 62.14 -8.41 -5.20
N SER A 450 61.44 -9.30 -4.47
CA SER A 450 60.63 -8.94 -3.32
C SER A 450 61.17 -9.55 -2.03
N PRO A 451 61.19 -8.82 -0.90
CA PRO A 451 61.48 -9.38 0.40
C PRO A 451 60.52 -10.53 0.73
N SER A 452 61.05 -11.61 1.31
CA SER A 452 60.23 -12.75 1.75
C SER A 452 59.42 -12.47 3.02
N VAL A 453 59.78 -11.40 3.76
CA VAL A 453 59.12 -10.99 5.01
C VAL A 453 59.24 -9.48 5.19
N TYR A 454 58.14 -8.85 5.60
CA TYR A 454 58.06 -7.42 5.97
C TYR A 454 57.76 -7.30 7.46
N LEU A 455 58.28 -6.26 8.07
CA LEU A 455 57.97 -5.87 9.45
C LEU A 455 57.28 -4.50 9.41
N VAL A 456 55.96 -4.51 9.67
CA VAL A 456 55.11 -3.32 9.50
C VAL A 456 54.51 -2.91 10.83
N ARG A 457 54.54 -1.59 11.12
CA ARG A 457 53.85 -1.05 12.30
C ARG A 457 52.36 -0.97 12.02
N ARG A 458 51.53 -1.58 12.88
CA ARG A 458 50.06 -1.53 12.76
C ARG A 458 49.58 -0.10 13.00
N GLY A 459 49.01 0.54 11.98
CA GLY A 459 48.56 1.93 11.99
C GLY A 459 47.04 2.10 12.02
N GLY A 460 46.27 0.98 12.10
CA GLY A 460 44.80 0.98 12.04
C GLY A 460 44.26 0.49 10.72
N GLU A 461 45.11 0.16 9.74
CA GLU A 461 44.68 -0.45 8.46
C GLU A 461 44.10 -1.85 8.69
N SER A 462 43.16 -2.27 7.80
CA SER A 462 42.65 -3.62 7.82
C SER A 462 43.73 -4.62 7.41
N LEU A 463 43.66 -5.87 7.93
CA LEU A 463 44.59 -6.93 7.52
C LEU A 463 44.45 -7.20 6.00
N TRP A 464 43.30 -7.02 5.42
CA TRP A 464 43.08 -7.12 3.96
C TRP A 464 43.94 -6.13 3.18
N ASN A 465 43.96 -4.85 3.59
CA ASN A 465 44.76 -3.83 2.94
C ASN A 465 46.27 -4.09 3.06
N LEU A 466 46.69 -4.51 4.24
CA LEU A 466 48.09 -4.91 4.47
C LEU A 466 48.46 -6.15 3.64
N ALA A 467 47.65 -7.15 3.62
CA ALA A 467 47.86 -8.36 2.81
C ALA A 467 47.95 -8.03 1.30
N ARG A 468 47.06 -7.15 0.80
CA ARG A 468 47.10 -6.66 -0.57
C ARG A 468 48.37 -5.87 -0.89
N GLU A 469 48.78 -4.93 -0.02
CA GLU A 469 49.95 -4.05 -0.20
C GLU A 469 51.25 -4.88 -0.21
N TYR A 470 51.38 -5.82 0.72
CA TYR A 470 52.61 -6.60 0.89
C TYR A 470 52.58 -7.98 0.21
N ARG A 471 51.58 -8.22 -0.67
CA ARG A 471 51.44 -9.48 -1.43
C ARG A 471 51.42 -10.74 -0.54
N SER A 472 50.62 -10.71 0.49
CA SER A 472 50.47 -11.77 1.48
C SER A 472 48.98 -12.22 1.51
N SER A 473 48.68 -13.14 2.42
CA SER A 473 47.28 -13.44 2.75
C SER A 473 46.96 -13.07 4.19
N GLU A 474 45.69 -12.76 4.47
CA GLU A 474 45.25 -12.50 5.84
C GLU A 474 45.55 -13.69 6.76
N GLU A 475 45.40 -14.93 6.26
CA GLU A 475 45.66 -16.16 7.00
C GLU A 475 47.13 -16.26 7.41
N LEU A 476 48.05 -15.99 6.48
CA LEU A 476 49.49 -15.96 6.76
C LEU A 476 49.83 -14.87 7.77
N ILE A 477 49.29 -13.68 7.64
CA ILE A 477 49.54 -12.59 8.60
C ILE A 477 49.01 -13.00 9.98
N ARG A 478 47.82 -13.57 10.07
CA ARG A 478 47.25 -14.00 11.36
C ARG A 478 48.03 -15.16 12.00
N SER A 479 48.53 -16.09 11.19
CA SER A 479 49.29 -17.24 11.71
C SER A 479 50.65 -16.84 12.31
N CYS A 480 51.23 -15.75 11.85
CA CYS A 480 52.57 -15.27 12.29
C CYS A 480 52.50 -14.22 13.39
N ASN A 481 51.33 -13.71 13.77
CA ASN A 481 51.20 -12.58 14.70
C ASN A 481 50.17 -12.84 15.79
N ALA A 482 50.40 -12.27 16.98
CA ALA A 482 49.32 -12.19 17.98
C ALA A 482 48.30 -11.10 17.60
N GLU A 483 47.07 -11.26 18.08
CA GLU A 483 45.95 -10.35 17.74
C GLU A 483 46.17 -8.89 18.09
N ASP A 484 46.93 -8.62 19.16
CA ASP A 484 47.26 -7.31 19.70
C ASP A 484 48.65 -6.82 19.30
N ALA A 485 49.34 -7.49 18.39
CA ALA A 485 50.69 -7.12 17.96
C ALA A 485 50.73 -5.71 17.35
N LYS A 486 51.60 -4.87 17.88
CA LYS A 486 51.87 -3.49 17.37
C LYS A 486 52.78 -3.48 16.15
N LEU A 487 53.62 -4.48 16.04
CA LEU A 487 54.47 -4.76 14.88
C LEU A 487 54.01 -6.09 14.29
N LEU A 488 53.66 -6.06 13.01
CA LEU A 488 53.18 -7.23 12.26
C LEU A 488 54.33 -7.76 11.40
N LEU A 489 54.53 -9.06 11.49
CA LEU A 489 55.40 -9.80 10.57
C LEU A 489 54.50 -10.28 9.42
N ILE A 490 54.78 -9.79 8.22
CA ILE A 490 54.02 -10.07 7.01
C ILE A 490 54.84 -10.91 6.06
N PRO A 491 54.67 -12.25 6.02
CA PRO A 491 55.35 -13.08 5.06
C PRO A 491 54.78 -12.81 3.66
N ALA A 492 55.61 -12.77 2.66
CA ALA A 492 55.14 -12.76 1.28
C ALA A 492 54.62 -14.14 0.93
N GLU A 493 53.47 -14.22 0.29
CA GLU A 493 52.91 -15.46 -0.23
C GLU A 493 53.68 -15.88 -1.48
N THR A 494 54.20 -17.10 -1.47
CA THR A 494 55.05 -17.64 -2.56
C THR A 494 54.32 -18.57 -3.48
#